data_fbb7d719f9248de3191bb5fc2e70366f
#
_entry.id   fbb7d719f9248de3191bb5fc2e70366f
#
_cell.length_a   1.000
_cell.length_b   1.000
_cell.length_c   1.000
_cell.angle_alpha   90.00
_cell.angle_beta   90.00
_cell.angle_gamma   90.00
#
_symmetry.space_group_name_H-M   'P 1'
#
loop_
_entity.id
_entity.type
_entity.pdbx_description
1 polymer ?
#
loop_
_entity_poly.entity_id
_entity_poly.type
_entity_poly.pdbx_seq_one_letter_code
_entity_poly.pdbx_strand_id
1 'polypeptide(L)'
;LDDDAFVVPVGGVGAPTVSLELLPSVDEASKVLDLYEKLVGRPIAAVASFEIGGGNSLMPLMAAAVRGLPVVDGDGMGRAFPEAQMMSYAIAGVKPTPALAMDYAGNTAVFETSDTTTYEHHIRAFAAAAGGMITVAEHPMSGAQIKASVVPATVSFSLKLGRLLREQRGPIDDVLPELRTLFADSVYGSVHKIFAGKVSSKNSRT
;
A
#
# COMPACT_ATOMS: atom_id res chain seq x y z
N LEU A 1 -18.04 3.52 -6.24
CA LEU A 1 -17.71 2.11 -6.41
C LEU A 1 -18.93 1.26 -6.04
N ASP A 2 -19.37 0.38 -6.95
CA ASP A 2 -20.50 -0.52 -6.73
C ASP A 2 -20.13 -1.64 -5.75
N ASP A 3 -21.13 -2.20 -5.05
CA ASP A 3 -20.88 -3.20 -4.00
C ASP A 3 -20.33 -4.53 -4.55
N ASP A 4 -20.61 -4.87 -5.79
CA ASP A 4 -20.12 -6.04 -6.49
C ASP A 4 -18.85 -5.79 -7.32
N ALA A 5 -18.35 -4.55 -7.35
CA ALA A 5 -17.11 -4.21 -8.05
C ALA A 5 -15.94 -5.08 -7.55
N PHE A 6 -15.10 -5.55 -8.47
CA PHE A 6 -13.95 -6.36 -8.09
C PHE A 6 -12.75 -5.46 -7.84
N VAL A 7 -12.28 -5.45 -6.60
CA VAL A 7 -11.16 -4.61 -6.13
C VAL A 7 -9.97 -5.50 -5.78
N VAL A 8 -8.79 -5.13 -6.25
CA VAL A 8 -7.56 -5.86 -5.96
C VAL A 8 -6.49 -4.90 -5.46
N PRO A 9 -6.06 -5.03 -4.21
CA PRO A 9 -4.87 -4.35 -3.72
C PRO A 9 -3.60 -4.84 -4.41
N VAL A 10 -2.68 -3.90 -4.70
CA VAL A 10 -1.39 -4.19 -5.33
C VAL A 10 -0.27 -3.41 -4.65
N GLY A 11 0.87 -4.05 -4.45
CA GLY A 11 2.01 -3.43 -3.80
C GLY A 11 3.25 -4.31 -3.82
N GLY A 12 4.31 -3.85 -3.17
CA GLY A 12 5.55 -4.58 -3.00
C GLY A 12 5.66 -5.25 -1.63
N VAL A 13 6.22 -6.44 -1.62
CA VAL A 13 6.56 -7.19 -0.40
C VAL A 13 8.06 -7.48 -0.41
N GLY A 14 8.74 -7.20 0.70
CA GLY A 14 10.16 -7.46 0.85
C GLY A 14 10.91 -6.36 1.60
N ALA A 15 12.23 -6.29 1.39
CA ALA A 15 13.11 -5.34 2.06
C ALA A 15 13.21 -4.02 1.27
N PRO A 16 12.77 -2.88 1.83
CA PRO A 16 12.79 -1.58 1.13
C PRO A 16 14.19 -1.17 0.64
N THR A 17 15.26 -1.63 1.31
CA THR A 17 16.65 -1.34 0.91
C THR A 17 17.03 -1.96 -0.43
N VAL A 18 16.40 -3.07 -0.82
CA VAL A 18 16.60 -3.70 -2.12
C VAL A 18 16.16 -2.79 -3.27
N SER A 19 15.14 -1.96 -3.05
CA SER A 19 14.66 -0.99 -4.06
C SER A 19 15.68 0.10 -4.40
N LEU A 20 16.73 0.27 -3.59
CA LEU A 20 17.85 1.18 -3.90
C LEU A 20 18.82 0.61 -4.92
N GLU A 21 18.87 -0.72 -5.04
CA GLU A 21 19.74 -1.46 -5.97
C GLU A 21 18.98 -1.98 -7.18
N LEU A 22 17.75 -2.47 -6.94
CA LEU A 22 16.82 -2.92 -7.97
C LEU A 22 15.71 -1.88 -8.12
N LEU A 23 15.86 -0.98 -9.09
CA LEU A 23 14.84 0.02 -9.37
C LEU A 23 13.60 -0.66 -9.94
N PRO A 24 12.43 -0.52 -9.29
CA PRO A 24 11.20 -1.11 -9.81
C PRO A 24 10.80 -0.45 -11.13
N SER A 25 10.32 -1.25 -12.07
CA SER A 25 9.74 -0.75 -13.31
C SER A 25 8.34 -0.17 -13.04
N VAL A 26 8.01 0.93 -13.73
CA VAL A 26 6.67 1.56 -13.60
C VAL A 26 5.51 0.66 -14.01
N ASP A 27 5.77 -0.38 -14.78
CA ASP A 27 4.75 -1.31 -15.32
C ASP A 27 4.63 -2.64 -14.56
N GLU A 28 5.49 -2.90 -13.55
CA GLU A 28 5.45 -4.17 -12.78
C GLU A 28 4.08 -4.42 -12.14
N ALA A 29 3.54 -3.41 -11.42
CA ALA A 29 2.24 -3.53 -10.80
C ALA A 29 1.12 -3.76 -11.83
N SER A 30 1.19 -3.09 -12.99
CA SER A 30 0.23 -3.30 -14.08
C SER A 30 0.32 -4.72 -14.64
N LYS A 31 1.54 -5.25 -14.86
CA LYS A 31 1.76 -6.63 -15.34
C LYS A 31 1.20 -7.67 -14.36
N VAL A 32 1.43 -7.47 -13.07
CA VAL A 32 0.88 -8.36 -12.03
C VAL A 32 -0.65 -8.37 -12.08
N LEU A 33 -1.29 -7.19 -12.23
CA LEU A 33 -2.75 -7.10 -12.35
C LEU A 33 -3.27 -7.76 -13.63
N ASP A 34 -2.57 -7.65 -14.78
CA ASP A 34 -2.93 -8.34 -16.02
C ASP A 34 -2.90 -9.87 -15.88
N LEU A 35 -1.88 -10.37 -15.19
CA LEU A 35 -1.75 -11.80 -14.89
C LEU A 35 -2.81 -12.24 -13.89
N TYR A 36 -3.12 -11.39 -12.91
CA TYR A 36 -4.13 -11.66 -11.90
C TYR A 36 -5.54 -11.77 -12.50
N GLU A 37 -5.93 -10.87 -13.41
CA GLU A 37 -7.20 -10.96 -14.14
C GLU A 37 -7.32 -12.26 -14.93
N LYS A 38 -6.23 -12.70 -15.58
CA LYS A 38 -6.20 -13.98 -16.27
C LYS A 38 -6.36 -15.17 -15.32
N LEU A 39 -5.73 -15.08 -14.14
CA LEU A 39 -5.80 -16.12 -13.11
C LEU A 39 -7.25 -16.29 -12.59
N VAL A 40 -7.90 -15.18 -12.27
CA VAL A 40 -9.25 -15.21 -11.65
C VAL A 40 -10.39 -15.20 -12.67
N GLY A 41 -10.11 -14.91 -13.94
CA GLY A 41 -11.12 -14.84 -15.02
C GLY A 41 -12.10 -13.69 -14.87
N ARG A 42 -11.72 -12.60 -14.17
CA ARG A 42 -12.59 -11.47 -13.87
C ARG A 42 -11.83 -10.14 -14.00
N PRO A 43 -12.40 -9.11 -14.69
CA PRO A 43 -11.76 -7.81 -14.81
C PRO A 43 -11.75 -7.07 -13.47
N ILE A 44 -10.66 -6.36 -13.20
CA ILE A 44 -10.49 -5.51 -12.04
C ILE A 44 -11.20 -4.18 -12.28
N ALA A 45 -12.07 -3.79 -11.36
CA ALA A 45 -12.82 -2.53 -11.43
C ALA A 45 -12.10 -1.37 -10.73
N ALA A 46 -11.28 -1.66 -9.72
CA ALA A 46 -10.49 -0.66 -9.00
C ALA A 46 -9.30 -1.32 -8.32
N VAL A 47 -8.26 -0.54 -8.05
CA VAL A 47 -7.11 -0.96 -7.26
C VAL A 47 -7.09 -0.25 -5.91
N ALA A 48 -6.41 -0.85 -4.93
CA ALA A 48 -6.22 -0.29 -3.60
C ALA A 48 -4.77 -0.44 -3.14
N SER A 49 -4.39 0.33 -2.12
CA SER A 49 -3.09 0.22 -1.47
C SER A 49 -3.14 -0.76 -0.31
N PHE A 50 -2.05 -1.49 -0.07
CA PHE A 50 -1.84 -2.25 1.17
C PHE A 50 -1.73 -1.30 2.35
N GLU A 51 -0.92 -0.25 2.18
CA GLU A 51 -0.57 0.69 3.21
C GLU A 51 -0.27 2.07 2.62
N ILE A 52 -0.63 3.11 3.34
CA ILE A 52 -0.17 4.45 3.02
C ILE A 52 1.22 4.64 3.64
N GLY A 53 2.19 5.00 2.81
CA GLY A 53 3.58 5.10 3.24
C GLY A 53 4.46 5.51 2.07
N GLY A 54 5.59 4.84 1.88
CA GLY A 54 6.51 5.09 0.77
C GLY A 54 6.07 4.45 -0.55
N GLY A 55 6.75 3.37 -0.97
CA GLY A 55 6.53 2.70 -2.27
C GLY A 55 5.10 2.18 -2.46
N ASN A 56 4.55 1.52 -1.46
CA ASN A 56 3.23 0.88 -1.54
C ASN A 56 2.06 1.85 -1.73
N SER A 57 2.22 3.13 -1.38
CA SER A 57 1.21 4.13 -1.70
C SER A 57 1.24 4.57 -3.17
N LEU A 58 2.38 4.45 -3.85
CA LEU A 58 2.56 4.88 -5.23
C LEU A 58 2.27 3.77 -6.25
N MET A 59 2.55 2.51 -5.92
CA MET A 59 2.38 1.38 -6.84
C MET A 59 0.95 1.25 -7.39
N PRO A 60 -0.12 1.28 -6.59
CA PRO A 60 -1.48 1.24 -7.12
C PRO A 60 -1.82 2.47 -7.96
N LEU A 61 -1.29 3.66 -7.64
CA LEU A 61 -1.49 4.87 -8.43
C LEU A 61 -0.85 4.74 -9.82
N MET A 62 0.37 4.19 -9.89
CA MET A 62 1.07 3.94 -11.15
C MET A 62 0.34 2.91 -12.01
N ALA A 63 -0.08 1.78 -11.41
CA ALA A 63 -0.84 0.75 -12.11
C ALA A 63 -2.19 1.29 -12.63
N ALA A 64 -2.89 2.06 -11.81
CA ALA A 64 -4.15 2.69 -12.18
C ALA A 64 -3.99 3.67 -13.36
N ALA A 65 -2.93 4.49 -13.34
CA ALA A 65 -2.65 5.43 -14.42
C ALA A 65 -2.38 4.73 -15.76
N VAL A 66 -1.63 3.62 -15.74
CA VAL A 66 -1.34 2.80 -16.93
C VAL A 66 -2.60 2.13 -17.46
N ARG A 67 -3.47 1.62 -16.58
CA ARG A 67 -4.65 0.81 -16.95
C ARG A 67 -5.95 1.61 -17.08
N GLY A 68 -5.95 2.89 -16.74
CA GLY A 68 -7.18 3.70 -16.70
C GLY A 68 -8.16 3.27 -15.61
N LEU A 69 -7.67 2.69 -14.50
CA LEU A 69 -8.48 2.23 -13.38
C LEU A 69 -8.62 3.30 -12.29
N PRO A 70 -9.73 3.34 -11.56
CA PRO A 70 -9.83 4.12 -10.35
C PRO A 70 -8.99 3.52 -9.22
N VAL A 71 -8.50 4.40 -8.32
CA VAL A 71 -7.84 4.00 -7.06
C VAL A 71 -8.80 4.29 -5.90
N VAL A 72 -8.92 3.34 -4.99
CA VAL A 72 -9.69 3.54 -3.76
C VAL A 72 -9.00 4.60 -2.90
N ASP A 73 -9.74 5.61 -2.46
CA ASP A 73 -9.22 6.62 -1.52
C ASP A 73 -9.16 6.05 -0.11
N GLY A 74 -8.12 5.27 0.12
CA GLY A 74 -7.88 4.57 1.38
C GLY A 74 -6.84 3.46 1.21
N ASP A 75 -6.51 2.82 2.30
CA ASP A 75 -5.54 1.73 2.35
C ASP A 75 -5.88 0.70 3.44
N GLY A 76 -5.08 -0.36 3.54
CA GLY A 76 -5.31 -1.45 4.48
C GLY A 76 -4.71 -1.27 5.87
N MET A 77 -3.99 -0.18 6.16
CA MET A 77 -3.22 -0.07 7.41
C MET A 77 -3.23 1.32 8.06
N GLY A 78 -3.48 2.40 7.31
CA GLY A 78 -3.36 3.78 7.77
C GLY A 78 -1.91 4.25 7.98
N ARG A 79 -0.97 3.33 7.99
CA ARG A 79 0.50 3.49 8.02
C ARG A 79 1.14 2.15 7.65
N ALA A 80 2.45 2.12 7.41
CA ALA A 80 3.16 0.88 7.17
C ALA A 80 3.23 -0.01 8.42
N PHE A 81 2.82 -1.28 8.26
CA PHE A 81 2.99 -2.37 9.21
C PHE A 81 3.69 -3.54 8.53
N PRO A 82 4.43 -4.38 9.30
CA PRO A 82 5.33 -5.37 8.70
C PRO A 82 4.66 -6.61 8.10
N GLU A 83 3.41 -6.94 8.44
CA GLU A 83 2.83 -8.25 8.13
C GLU A 83 1.39 -8.16 7.61
N ALA A 84 1.01 -9.05 6.69
CA ALA A 84 -0.28 -9.05 6.01
C ALA A 84 -1.49 -9.20 6.96
N GLN A 85 -1.35 -9.96 8.07
CA GLN A 85 -2.43 -10.09 9.05
C GLN A 85 -2.71 -8.80 9.84
N MET A 86 -1.85 -7.80 9.73
CA MET A 86 -2.04 -6.48 10.34
C MET A 86 -2.89 -5.53 9.49
N MET A 87 -3.23 -5.94 8.26
CA MET A 87 -4.13 -5.17 7.41
C MET A 87 -5.56 -5.18 7.96
N SER A 88 -6.23 -4.05 7.87
CA SER A 88 -7.66 -3.94 8.19
C SER A 88 -8.53 -4.88 7.34
N TYR A 89 -8.10 -5.19 6.11
CA TYR A 89 -8.71 -6.19 5.24
C TYR A 89 -8.72 -7.58 5.90
N ALA A 90 -7.55 -8.03 6.37
CA ALA A 90 -7.41 -9.31 7.06
C ALA A 90 -8.20 -9.34 8.39
N ILE A 91 -8.16 -8.24 9.16
CA ILE A 91 -8.92 -8.09 10.41
C ILE A 91 -10.43 -8.18 10.14
N ALA A 92 -10.89 -7.65 9.02
CA ALA A 92 -12.29 -7.74 8.58
C ALA A 92 -12.64 -9.11 7.96
N GLY A 93 -11.72 -10.07 7.94
CA GLY A 93 -11.95 -11.44 7.44
C GLY A 93 -11.81 -11.60 5.93
N VAL A 94 -11.24 -10.61 5.21
CA VAL A 94 -10.89 -10.78 3.79
C VAL A 94 -9.65 -11.65 3.71
N LYS A 95 -9.73 -12.73 2.90
CA LYS A 95 -8.60 -13.62 2.69
C LYS A 95 -7.56 -12.97 1.77
N PRO A 96 -6.26 -13.18 2.01
CA PRO A 96 -5.20 -12.67 1.12
C PRO A 96 -5.19 -13.39 -0.23
N THR A 97 -5.73 -14.61 -0.31
CA THR A 97 -5.67 -15.49 -1.49
C THR A 97 -7.02 -15.58 -2.24
N PRO A 98 -7.00 -15.92 -3.54
CA PRO A 98 -5.81 -16.17 -4.36
C PRO A 98 -4.91 -14.92 -4.45
N ALA A 99 -3.59 -15.11 -4.30
CA ALA A 99 -2.62 -14.06 -4.49
C ALA A 99 -1.64 -14.42 -5.59
N LEU A 100 -1.16 -13.42 -6.35
CA LEU A 100 -0.16 -13.59 -7.39
C LEU A 100 1.02 -12.67 -7.11
N ALA A 101 2.21 -13.25 -7.02
CA ALA A 101 3.46 -12.52 -6.88
C ALA A 101 4.31 -12.63 -8.14
N MET A 102 5.09 -11.59 -8.42
CA MET A 102 6.05 -11.55 -9.52
C MET A 102 7.37 -10.93 -9.04
N ASP A 103 8.48 -11.55 -9.40
CA ASP A 103 9.81 -10.98 -9.19
C ASP A 103 10.22 -10.02 -10.32
N TYR A 104 11.37 -9.36 -10.16
CA TYR A 104 11.92 -8.41 -11.15
C TYR A 104 12.27 -9.05 -12.51
N ALA A 105 12.46 -10.37 -12.55
CA ALA A 105 12.75 -11.12 -13.78
C ALA A 105 11.48 -11.58 -14.50
N GLY A 106 10.29 -11.36 -13.89
CA GLY A 106 8.99 -11.77 -14.42
C GLY A 106 8.59 -13.19 -14.05
N ASN A 107 9.32 -13.86 -13.15
CA ASN A 107 8.89 -15.14 -12.60
C ASN A 107 7.71 -14.94 -11.67
N THR A 108 6.71 -15.81 -11.73
CA THR A 108 5.47 -15.68 -10.98
C THR A 108 5.22 -16.86 -10.05
N ALA A 109 4.56 -16.59 -8.94
CA ALA A 109 4.01 -17.59 -8.03
C ALA A 109 2.57 -17.25 -7.67
N VAL A 110 1.73 -18.28 -7.58
CA VAL A 110 0.35 -18.17 -7.12
C VAL A 110 0.25 -18.81 -5.74
N PHE A 111 -0.43 -18.14 -4.83
CA PHE A 111 -0.63 -18.59 -3.46
C PHE A 111 -2.09 -18.85 -3.19
N GLU A 112 -2.34 -20.04 -2.64
CA GLU A 112 -3.58 -20.44 -1.97
C GLU A 112 -3.21 -20.97 -0.59
N THR A 113 -3.76 -20.36 0.46
CA THR A 113 -3.42 -20.73 1.84
C THR A 113 -4.66 -20.80 2.72
N SER A 114 -4.55 -21.55 3.83
CA SER A 114 -5.64 -21.74 4.77
C SER A 114 -5.99 -20.44 5.54
N ASP A 115 -4.98 -19.63 5.82
CA ASP A 115 -5.06 -18.43 6.65
C ASP A 115 -3.99 -17.40 6.27
N THR A 116 -4.13 -16.17 6.81
CA THR A 116 -3.25 -15.05 6.49
C THR A 116 -1.85 -15.20 7.08
N THR A 117 -1.69 -15.86 8.22
CA THR A 117 -0.37 -16.08 8.83
C THR A 117 0.46 -17.04 8.00
N THR A 118 -0.16 -18.13 7.52
CA THR A 118 0.48 -19.07 6.59
C THR A 118 0.85 -18.36 5.28
N TYR A 119 -0.06 -17.51 4.77
CA TYR A 119 0.21 -16.69 3.60
C TYR A 119 1.45 -15.80 3.81
N GLU A 120 1.51 -15.06 4.92
CA GLU A 120 2.63 -14.18 5.26
C GLU A 120 3.97 -14.93 5.24
N HIS A 121 4.04 -16.13 5.84
CA HIS A 121 5.25 -16.93 5.83
C HIS A 121 5.67 -17.36 4.41
N HIS A 122 4.70 -17.77 3.58
CA HIS A 122 4.99 -18.23 2.23
C HIS A 122 5.42 -17.10 1.31
N ILE A 123 4.73 -15.95 1.37
CA ILE A 123 5.07 -14.79 0.53
C ILE A 123 6.44 -14.23 0.87
N ARG A 124 6.81 -14.21 2.15
CA ARG A 124 8.14 -13.81 2.61
C ARG A 124 9.24 -14.77 2.16
N ALA A 125 8.99 -16.06 2.21
CA ALA A 125 9.94 -17.06 1.72
C ALA A 125 10.18 -16.88 0.21
N PHE A 126 9.13 -16.63 -0.57
CA PHE A 126 9.25 -16.34 -1.99
C PHE A 126 10.00 -15.02 -2.24
N ALA A 127 9.68 -13.94 -1.52
CA ALA A 127 10.38 -12.67 -1.64
C ALA A 127 11.88 -12.81 -1.37
N ALA A 128 12.25 -13.57 -0.32
CA ALA A 128 13.66 -13.83 0.00
C ALA A 128 14.37 -14.61 -1.12
N ALA A 129 13.73 -15.64 -1.67
CA ALA A 129 14.27 -16.42 -2.78
C ALA A 129 14.36 -15.63 -4.08
N ALA A 130 13.48 -14.64 -4.27
CA ALA A 130 13.38 -13.77 -5.45
C ALA A 130 14.31 -12.52 -5.38
N GLY A 131 15.27 -12.51 -4.48
CA GLY A 131 16.21 -11.39 -4.36
C GLY A 131 15.80 -10.28 -3.38
N GLY A 132 14.77 -10.54 -2.56
CA GLY A 132 14.38 -9.68 -1.43
C GLY A 132 13.27 -8.67 -1.70
N MET A 133 12.72 -8.60 -2.91
CA MET A 133 11.59 -7.74 -3.26
C MET A 133 10.76 -8.35 -4.39
N ILE A 134 9.44 -8.32 -4.25
CA ILE A 134 8.47 -8.81 -5.23
C ILE A 134 7.29 -7.85 -5.32
N THR A 135 6.58 -7.89 -6.44
CA THR A 135 5.30 -7.19 -6.63
C THR A 135 4.16 -8.19 -6.48
N VAL A 136 3.13 -7.83 -5.75
CA VAL A 136 2.04 -8.74 -5.36
C VAL A 136 0.68 -8.10 -5.60
N ALA A 137 -0.28 -8.90 -6.11
CA ALA A 137 -1.71 -8.64 -6.07
C ALA A 137 -2.33 -9.65 -5.08
N GLU A 138 -3.02 -9.14 -4.06
CA GLU A 138 -3.57 -9.96 -2.96
C GLU A 138 -4.84 -9.35 -2.37
N HIS A 139 -5.49 -10.05 -1.43
CA HIS A 139 -6.73 -9.60 -0.77
C HIS A 139 -7.81 -9.18 -1.77
N PRO A 140 -8.15 -10.04 -2.77
CA PRO A 140 -9.23 -9.72 -3.69
C PRO A 140 -10.54 -9.57 -2.93
N MET A 141 -11.30 -8.52 -3.22
CA MET A 141 -12.52 -8.24 -2.47
C MET A 141 -13.59 -7.56 -3.33
N SER A 142 -14.82 -7.58 -2.85
CA SER A 142 -15.91 -6.82 -3.44
C SER A 142 -15.87 -5.36 -3.01
N GLY A 143 -16.61 -4.51 -3.73
CA GLY A 143 -16.81 -3.12 -3.34
C GLY A 143 -17.44 -2.97 -1.97
N ALA A 144 -18.35 -3.87 -1.58
CA ALA A 144 -18.91 -3.88 -0.23
C ALA A 144 -17.85 -4.21 0.83
N GLN A 145 -16.99 -5.20 0.57
CA GLN A 145 -15.91 -5.58 1.50
C GLN A 145 -14.89 -4.47 1.69
N ILE A 146 -14.43 -3.81 0.60
CA ILE A 146 -13.46 -2.71 0.73
C ILE A 146 -14.06 -1.53 1.49
N LYS A 147 -15.32 -1.16 1.24
CA LYS A 147 -16.00 -0.10 1.99
C LYS A 147 -16.07 -0.38 3.49
N ALA A 148 -16.20 -1.65 3.87
CA ALA A 148 -16.31 -2.08 5.26
C ALA A 148 -14.95 -2.25 5.97
N SER A 149 -13.85 -2.35 5.23
CA SER A 149 -12.54 -2.72 5.78
C SER A 149 -11.43 -1.71 5.55
N VAL A 150 -11.56 -0.82 4.59
CA VAL A 150 -10.54 0.18 4.28
C VAL A 150 -10.38 1.22 5.39
N VAL A 151 -9.15 1.67 5.65
CA VAL A 151 -8.89 2.91 6.39
C VAL A 151 -9.14 4.07 5.42
N PRO A 152 -10.22 4.84 5.59
CA PRO A 152 -10.70 5.74 4.55
C PRO A 152 -9.90 7.02 4.44
N ALA A 153 -9.93 7.65 3.25
CA ALA A 153 -9.40 8.98 2.93
C ALA A 153 -7.89 9.16 3.14
N THR A 154 -7.11 8.09 3.22
CA THR A 154 -5.66 8.17 3.49
C THR A 154 -4.87 8.67 2.28
N VAL A 155 -5.32 8.37 1.05
CA VAL A 155 -4.67 8.87 -0.17
C VAL A 155 -4.91 10.37 -0.32
N SER A 156 -6.15 10.84 -0.21
CA SER A 156 -6.48 12.26 -0.28
C SER A 156 -5.87 13.05 0.86
N PHE A 157 -5.80 12.47 2.08
CA PHE A 157 -5.09 13.06 3.22
C PHE A 157 -3.60 13.25 2.91
N SER A 158 -2.92 12.23 2.39
CA SER A 158 -1.50 12.30 2.03
C SER A 158 -1.21 13.35 0.95
N LEU A 159 -2.12 13.51 -0.03
CA LEU A 159 -2.03 14.56 -1.04
C LEU A 159 -2.17 15.96 -0.42
N LYS A 160 -3.13 16.17 0.48
CA LYS A 160 -3.33 17.43 1.18
C LYS A 160 -2.12 17.78 2.06
N LEU A 161 -1.64 16.80 2.84
CA LEU A 161 -0.45 16.96 3.68
C LEU A 161 0.79 17.30 2.84
N GLY A 162 1.02 16.58 1.74
CA GLY A 162 2.13 16.83 0.84
C GLY A 162 2.08 18.22 0.19
N ARG A 163 0.90 18.70 -0.20
CA ARG A 163 0.72 20.05 -0.72
C ARG A 163 1.04 21.09 0.34
N LEU A 164 0.46 20.97 1.54
CA LEU A 164 0.69 21.88 2.66
C LEU A 164 2.18 22.02 2.97
N LEU A 165 2.91 20.91 3.12
CA LEU A 165 4.34 20.91 3.42
C LEU A 165 5.20 21.45 2.27
N ARG A 166 4.83 21.20 1.01
CA ARG A 166 5.57 21.70 -0.16
C ARG A 166 5.41 23.20 -0.37
N GLU A 167 4.24 23.74 -0.07
CA GLU A 167 3.92 25.15 -0.23
C GLU A 167 4.48 26.00 0.91
N GLN A 168 4.83 25.38 2.02
CA GLN A 168 5.43 26.06 3.17
C GLN A 168 6.84 26.58 2.85
N ARG A 169 7.08 27.88 3.18
CA ARG A 169 8.35 28.59 2.91
C ARG A 169 9.10 29.01 4.18
N GLY A 170 8.45 28.92 5.33
CA GLY A 170 8.99 29.33 6.62
C GLY A 170 9.34 28.15 7.55
N PRO A 171 9.57 28.43 8.82
CA PRO A 171 9.76 27.41 9.85
C PRO A 171 8.54 26.48 9.94
N ILE A 172 8.78 25.22 10.34
CA ILE A 172 7.69 24.23 10.51
C ILE A 172 6.63 24.68 11.52
N ASP A 173 6.99 25.53 12.48
CA ASP A 173 6.05 26.05 13.46
C ASP A 173 4.94 26.93 12.85
N ASP A 174 5.20 27.54 11.71
CA ASP A 174 4.22 28.38 11.02
C ASP A 174 3.11 27.53 10.37
N VAL A 175 3.36 26.26 10.09
CA VAL A 175 2.39 25.33 9.48
C VAL A 175 1.63 24.50 10.53
N LEU A 176 1.99 24.58 11.80
CA LEU A 176 1.35 23.79 12.86
C LEU A 176 -0.17 24.01 12.99
N PRO A 177 -0.71 25.23 12.85
CA PRO A 177 -2.17 25.45 12.90
C PRO A 177 -2.90 24.68 11.79
N GLU A 178 -2.41 24.75 10.55
CA GLU A 178 -2.98 24.07 9.39
C GLU A 178 -2.83 22.54 9.51
N LEU A 179 -1.68 22.06 10.01
CA LEU A 179 -1.49 20.65 10.30
C LEU A 179 -2.50 20.14 11.33
N ARG A 180 -2.72 20.89 12.41
CA ARG A 180 -3.72 20.51 13.43
C ARG A 180 -5.12 20.42 12.85
N THR A 181 -5.52 21.37 12.01
CA THR A 181 -6.80 21.34 11.32
C THR A 181 -6.90 20.12 10.39
N LEU A 182 -5.89 19.92 9.53
CA LEU A 182 -5.85 18.80 8.59
C LEU A 182 -5.96 17.43 9.28
N PHE A 183 -5.25 17.26 10.40
CA PHE A 183 -5.27 16.02 11.17
C PHE A 183 -6.57 15.83 11.96
N ALA A 184 -7.14 16.87 12.55
CA ALA A 184 -8.39 16.80 13.27
C ALA A 184 -9.56 16.29 12.40
N ASP A 185 -9.55 16.61 11.11
CA ASP A 185 -10.55 16.18 10.13
C ASP A 185 -10.19 14.82 9.47
N SER A 186 -9.28 14.06 10.05
CA SER A 186 -8.79 12.79 9.51
C SER A 186 -8.90 11.63 10.49
N VAL A 187 -8.68 10.41 10.01
CA VAL A 187 -8.58 9.21 10.84
C VAL A 187 -7.41 9.22 11.82
N TYR A 188 -6.45 10.13 11.66
CA TYR A 188 -5.25 10.24 12.50
C TYR A 188 -5.45 11.11 13.75
N GLY A 189 -6.50 11.93 13.81
CA GLY A 189 -6.84 12.73 14.98
C GLY A 189 -5.92 13.94 15.20
N SER A 190 -5.31 14.07 16.37
CA SER A 190 -4.60 15.29 16.80
C SER A 190 -3.10 15.27 16.49
N VAL A 191 -2.53 16.47 16.29
CA VAL A 191 -1.08 16.70 16.15
C VAL A 191 -0.54 17.49 17.32
N HIS A 192 0.52 17.00 17.94
CA HIS A 192 1.22 17.64 19.04
C HIS A 192 2.70 17.82 18.73
N LYS A 193 3.23 19.02 18.97
CA LYS A 193 4.67 19.28 18.93
C LYS A 193 5.28 18.76 20.23
N ILE A 194 6.05 17.69 20.15
CA ILE A 194 6.70 17.08 21.32
C ILE A 194 8.17 17.47 21.49
N PHE A 195 8.80 17.99 20.43
CA PHE A 195 10.20 18.38 20.45
C PHE A 195 10.54 19.39 19.34
N ALA A 196 11.55 20.22 19.59
CA ALA A 196 12.24 21.03 18.59
C ALA A 196 13.74 21.03 18.85
N GLY A 197 14.55 20.82 17.81
CA GLY A 197 16.01 20.76 17.96
C GLY A 197 16.70 20.46 16.64
N LYS A 198 18.03 20.45 16.67
CA LYS A 198 18.85 20.01 15.56
C LYS A 198 19.17 18.54 15.70
N VAL A 199 19.19 17.81 14.56
CA VAL A 199 19.74 16.47 14.51
C VAL A 199 21.25 16.57 14.60
N SER A 200 21.83 16.10 15.70
CA SER A 200 23.27 16.11 15.93
C SER A 200 23.98 14.87 15.36
N SER A 201 23.28 13.73 15.37
CA SER A 201 23.78 12.49 14.77
C SER A 201 22.62 11.59 14.36
N LYS A 202 22.84 10.73 13.39
CA LYS A 202 21.90 9.70 12.94
C LYS A 202 22.61 8.35 12.97
N ASN A 203 22.13 7.45 13.83
CA ASN A 203 22.54 6.04 13.83
C ASN A 203 21.46 5.24 13.11
N SER A 204 21.80 4.62 11.98
CA SER A 204 20.95 3.60 11.35
C SER A 204 21.45 2.23 11.81
N ARG A 205 20.53 1.42 12.38
CA ARG A 205 20.80 -0.01 12.56
C ARG A 205 20.41 -0.67 11.24
N THR A 206 21.36 -1.28 10.59
CA THR A 206 21.18 -2.22 9.47
C THR A 206 20.74 -3.56 10.02
#